data_bc07a32d04c350adb01fd5dcf9122bd3
#
_entry.id   bc07a32d04c350adb01fd5dcf9122bd3
#
_cell.length_a   1.000
_cell.length_b   1.000
_cell.length_c   1.000
_cell.angle_alpha   90.00
_cell.angle_beta   90.00
_cell.angle_gamma   90.00
#
_symmetry.space_group_name_H-M   'P 1'
#
loop_
_entity.id
_entity.type
_entity.pdbx_description
1 polymer ?
#
loop_
_entity_poly.entity_id
_entity_poly.type
_entity_poly.pdbx_seq_one_letter_code
_entity_poly.pdbx_strand_id
1 'polypeptide(L)'
;MTKKLTYLLLFIPLISLSQGISLNVSQDARLALIGDERGNGAFTTNVNLAAEFRGWQKGSSYFLMRPEIEYADLKGGELYRMTANFGYTFNKWVKNVDFTATVGGGMLSRHGLGGLHTQANLQTTWYFTKGIGLFLDSEFVQRVDLPKKFVGYSGKVGLKILLR
;
A
#
# COMPACT_ATOMS: atom_id res chain seq x y z
N MET A 1 16.96 23.66 -6.84
CA MET A 1 17.12 22.85 -5.59
C MET A 1 16.01 23.05 -4.55
N THR A 2 15.28 24.15 -4.56
CA THR A 2 14.28 24.51 -3.52
C THR A 2 13.01 23.62 -3.47
N LYS A 3 12.49 23.13 -4.60
CA LYS A 3 11.25 22.32 -4.62
C LYS A 3 11.37 20.97 -3.92
N LYS A 4 12.55 20.32 -3.98
CA LYS A 4 12.75 19.01 -3.32
C LYS A 4 12.80 19.13 -1.79
N LEU A 5 13.28 20.25 -1.27
CA LEU A 5 13.36 20.52 0.17
C LEU A 5 11.97 20.77 0.76
N THR A 6 11.07 21.42 0.01
CA THR A 6 9.69 21.70 0.44
C THR A 6 8.89 20.41 0.65
N TYR A 7 9.06 19.39 -0.21
CA TYR A 7 8.39 18.10 -0.03
C TYR A 7 8.91 17.36 1.21
N LEU A 8 10.21 17.44 1.49
CA LEU A 8 10.80 16.84 2.68
C LEU A 8 10.24 17.48 3.98
N LEU A 9 10.05 18.80 3.98
CA LEU A 9 9.50 19.55 5.11
C LEU A 9 8.04 19.19 5.40
N LEU A 10 7.24 18.76 4.41
CA LEU A 10 5.87 18.30 4.61
C LEU A 10 5.78 16.96 5.35
N PHE A 11 6.83 16.13 5.31
CA PHE A 11 6.87 14.85 6.03
C PHE A 11 7.32 14.99 7.49
N ILE A 12 8.03 16.06 7.85
CA ILE A 12 8.51 16.27 9.23
C ILE A 12 7.37 16.30 10.26
N PRO A 13 6.27 17.07 10.07
CA PRO A 13 5.18 17.07 11.04
C PRO A 13 4.46 15.72 11.13
N LEU A 14 4.41 14.94 10.06
CA LEU A 14 3.82 13.61 10.08
C LEU A 14 4.64 12.64 10.94
N ILE A 15 5.96 12.72 10.85
CA ILE A 15 6.87 11.89 11.66
C ILE A 15 6.79 12.30 13.12
N SER A 16 6.76 13.59 13.41
CA SER A 16 6.73 14.12 14.80
C SER A 16 5.40 13.87 15.52
N LEU A 17 4.28 13.76 14.79
CA LEU A 17 2.96 13.44 15.33
C LEU A 17 2.67 11.93 15.37
N SER A 18 3.51 11.12 14.74
CA SER A 18 3.32 9.66 14.68
C SER A 18 3.71 9.01 16.01
N GLN A 19 2.80 8.22 16.57
CA GLN A 19 3.03 7.38 17.76
C GLN A 19 3.76 6.07 17.41
N GLY A 20 4.03 5.81 16.15
CA GLY A 20 4.77 4.66 15.66
C GLY A 20 4.80 4.64 14.13
N ILE A 21 5.86 4.03 13.62
CA ILE A 21 6.08 3.91 12.18
C ILE A 21 6.20 2.42 11.84
N SER A 22 5.65 1.99 10.73
CA SER A 22 5.94 0.69 10.13
C SER A 22 6.21 0.81 8.64
N LEU A 23 7.01 -0.11 8.14
CA LEU A 23 7.27 -0.28 6.71
C LEU A 23 6.58 -1.55 6.23
N ASN A 24 5.92 -1.44 5.08
CA ASN A 24 5.29 -2.56 4.39
C ASN A 24 6.00 -2.77 3.06
N VAL A 25 6.39 -4.00 2.78
CA VAL A 25 6.94 -4.42 1.49
C VAL A 25 6.08 -5.55 0.98
N SER A 26 5.53 -5.42 -0.21
CA SER A 26 4.62 -6.43 -0.76
C SER A 26 4.71 -6.55 -2.27
N GLN A 27 4.09 -7.63 -2.75
CA GLN A 27 3.96 -7.95 -4.16
C GLN A 27 2.52 -8.43 -4.43
N ASP A 28 2.00 -8.20 -5.63
CA ASP A 28 0.76 -8.81 -6.09
C ASP A 28 0.95 -10.34 -6.13
N ALA A 29 0.14 -11.05 -5.35
CA ALA A 29 0.26 -12.50 -5.19
C ALA A 29 0.00 -13.25 -6.50
N ARG A 30 -0.89 -12.74 -7.35
CA ARG A 30 -1.19 -13.32 -8.65
C ARG A 30 0.00 -13.20 -9.60
N LEU A 31 0.59 -11.99 -9.71
CA LEU A 31 1.78 -11.75 -10.54
C LEU A 31 3.00 -12.53 -10.02
N ALA A 32 3.09 -12.74 -8.71
CA ALA A 32 4.16 -13.53 -8.12
C ALA A 32 4.06 -15.03 -8.46
N LEU A 33 2.85 -15.60 -8.50
CA LEU A 33 2.67 -17.06 -8.54
C LEU A 33 2.23 -17.59 -9.88
N ILE A 34 1.31 -16.93 -10.56
CA ILE A 34 0.63 -17.48 -11.74
C ILE A 34 0.62 -16.54 -12.96
N GLY A 35 0.87 -15.27 -12.77
CA GLY A 35 0.68 -14.25 -13.80
C GLY A 35 -0.76 -13.75 -13.89
N ASP A 36 -1.09 -13.06 -14.98
CA ASP A 36 -2.42 -12.49 -15.21
C ASP A 36 -2.99 -12.82 -16.60
N GLU A 37 -4.29 -12.54 -16.77
CA GLU A 37 -5.03 -12.74 -18.04
C GLU A 37 -4.53 -11.85 -19.19
N ARG A 38 -3.61 -10.93 -18.96
CA ARG A 38 -3.05 -10.00 -19.95
C ARG A 38 -1.72 -10.49 -20.51
N GLY A 39 -1.31 -11.70 -20.10
CA GLY A 39 -0.12 -12.36 -20.57
C GLY A 39 1.14 -11.99 -19.78
N ASN A 40 1.01 -11.37 -18.59
CA ASN A 40 2.10 -11.32 -17.64
C ASN A 40 2.29 -12.73 -17.07
N GLY A 41 3.51 -13.27 -17.14
CA GLY A 41 3.85 -14.58 -16.60
C GLY A 41 3.98 -14.57 -15.07
N ALA A 42 4.15 -15.76 -14.49
CA ALA A 42 4.59 -15.89 -13.10
C ALA A 42 5.94 -15.19 -12.90
N PHE A 43 6.19 -14.70 -11.68
CA PHE A 43 7.37 -13.93 -11.31
C PHE A 43 7.52 -12.58 -12.03
N THR A 44 6.43 -12.04 -12.59
CA THR A 44 6.43 -10.67 -13.11
C THR A 44 6.79 -9.70 -11.99
N THR A 45 7.78 -8.84 -12.24
CA THR A 45 8.22 -7.87 -11.24
C THR A 45 7.10 -6.92 -10.86
N ASN A 46 6.71 -6.97 -9.60
CA ASN A 46 5.79 -6.03 -8.98
C ASN A 46 6.26 -5.81 -7.56
N VAL A 47 6.55 -4.57 -7.18
CA VAL A 47 6.99 -4.20 -5.84
C VAL A 47 6.13 -3.05 -5.36
N ASN A 48 5.59 -3.22 -4.16
CA ASN A 48 4.86 -2.19 -3.45
C ASN A 48 5.57 -1.89 -2.13
N LEU A 49 5.87 -0.62 -1.89
CA LEU A 49 6.48 -0.10 -0.68
C LEU A 49 5.53 0.91 -0.04
N ALA A 50 5.25 0.74 1.24
CA ALA A 50 4.45 1.71 1.99
C ALA A 50 5.08 2.00 3.35
N ALA A 51 4.99 3.26 3.78
CA ALA A 51 5.27 3.67 5.14
C ALA A 51 3.94 3.93 5.84
N GLU A 52 3.76 3.40 7.04
CA GLU A 52 2.54 3.59 7.82
C GLU A 52 2.87 4.43 9.06
N PHE A 53 2.21 5.57 9.17
CA PHE A 53 2.31 6.49 10.29
C PHE A 53 1.09 6.33 11.18
N ARG A 54 1.29 5.89 12.42
CA ARG A 54 0.23 5.68 13.40
C ARG A 54 -0.07 6.99 14.08
N GLY A 55 -1.30 7.43 13.95
CA GLY A 55 -1.80 8.62 14.61
C GLY A 55 -2.53 8.27 15.91
N TRP A 56 -3.66 8.95 16.11
CA TRP A 56 -4.46 8.83 17.31
C TRP A 56 -4.83 7.37 17.63
N GLN A 57 -4.46 6.95 18.85
CA GLN A 57 -4.69 5.60 19.37
C GLN A 57 -5.82 5.61 20.40
N LYS A 58 -6.76 4.66 20.28
CA LYS A 58 -7.79 4.38 21.28
C LYS A 58 -7.70 2.92 21.70
N GLY A 59 -7.12 2.68 22.86
CA GLY A 59 -6.78 1.33 23.32
C GLY A 59 -5.71 0.72 22.40
N SER A 60 -6.00 -0.43 21.83
CA SER A 60 -5.11 -1.13 20.91
C SER A 60 -5.34 -0.78 19.43
N SER A 61 -6.42 -0.05 19.12
CA SER A 61 -6.76 0.38 17.77
C SER A 61 -6.24 1.78 17.48
N TYR A 62 -5.88 2.07 16.23
CA TYR A 62 -5.28 3.36 15.89
C TYR A 62 -5.69 3.84 14.50
N PHE A 63 -5.70 5.15 14.34
CA PHE A 63 -5.80 5.81 13.05
C PHE A 63 -4.43 5.80 12.36
N LEU A 64 -4.40 5.68 11.04
CA LEU A 64 -3.16 5.66 10.30
C LEU A 64 -3.24 6.46 8.99
N MET A 65 -2.07 6.94 8.57
CA MET A 65 -1.81 7.42 7.23
C MET A 65 -0.75 6.51 6.59
N ARG A 66 -0.98 6.08 5.34
CA ARG A 66 -0.10 5.15 4.62
C ARG A 66 0.19 5.67 3.21
N PRO A 67 1.23 6.48 3.00
CA PRO A 67 1.80 6.70 1.68
C PRO A 67 2.37 5.40 1.12
N GLU A 68 2.17 5.20 -0.17
CA GLU A 68 2.47 3.96 -0.87
C GLU A 68 3.02 4.27 -2.26
N ILE A 69 4.03 3.52 -2.69
CA ILE A 69 4.61 3.57 -4.03
C ILE A 69 4.61 2.15 -4.59
N GLU A 70 4.08 1.98 -5.79
CA GLU A 70 4.11 0.71 -6.51
C GLU A 70 4.81 0.88 -7.84
N TYR A 71 5.66 -0.11 -8.15
CA TYR A 71 6.25 -0.31 -9.45
C TYR A 71 5.91 -1.71 -9.95
N ALA A 72 5.52 -1.84 -11.22
CA ALA A 72 5.37 -3.13 -11.87
C ALA A 72 5.86 -3.07 -13.32
N ASP A 73 6.69 -4.05 -13.69
CA ASP A 73 7.11 -4.27 -15.07
C ASP A 73 6.12 -5.22 -15.75
N LEU A 74 5.08 -4.65 -16.35
CA LEU A 74 3.99 -5.40 -16.95
C LEU A 74 4.19 -5.52 -18.47
N LYS A 75 3.76 -6.65 -19.02
CA LYS A 75 3.62 -6.80 -20.48
C LYS A 75 2.67 -5.72 -20.99
N GLY A 76 3.19 -4.83 -21.80
CA GLY A 76 2.43 -3.66 -22.25
C GLY A 76 2.76 -2.42 -21.43
N GLY A 77 3.88 -2.38 -20.70
CA GLY A 77 4.54 -1.22 -20.14
C GLY A 77 4.54 -1.08 -18.64
N GLU A 78 5.54 -0.39 -18.18
CA GLU A 78 5.78 -0.13 -16.76
C GLU A 78 4.61 0.63 -16.11
N LEU A 79 4.26 0.20 -14.93
CA LEU A 79 3.29 0.84 -14.06
C LEU A 79 4.01 1.50 -12.89
N TYR A 80 3.73 2.78 -12.70
CA TYR A 80 4.11 3.53 -11.51
C TYR A 80 2.86 4.05 -10.83
N ARG A 81 2.73 3.83 -9.54
CA ARG A 81 1.61 4.33 -8.75
C ARG A 81 2.10 4.93 -7.45
N MET A 82 1.59 6.10 -7.10
CA MET A 82 1.81 6.77 -5.82
C MET A 82 0.45 7.05 -5.21
N THR A 83 0.27 6.65 -3.95
CA THR A 83 -1.02 6.76 -3.26
C THR A 83 -0.81 7.28 -1.84
N ALA A 84 -1.75 8.07 -1.36
CA ALA A 84 -1.89 8.39 0.05
C ALA A 84 -3.18 7.75 0.57
N ASN A 85 -3.06 6.84 1.53
CA ASN A 85 -4.16 6.14 2.15
C ASN A 85 -4.35 6.62 3.58
N PHE A 86 -5.61 6.68 4.02
CA PHE A 86 -6.01 6.96 5.39
C PHE A 86 -6.91 5.83 5.87
N GLY A 87 -6.81 5.45 7.13
CA GLY A 87 -7.59 4.35 7.62
C GLY A 87 -7.47 4.08 9.10
N TYR A 88 -7.95 2.92 9.48
CA TYR A 88 -8.04 2.50 10.85
C TYR A 88 -7.63 1.04 11.01
N THR A 89 -6.88 0.76 12.08
CA THR A 89 -6.47 -0.60 12.44
C THR A 89 -7.21 -1.05 13.69
N PHE A 90 -7.77 -2.26 13.61
CA PHE A 90 -8.43 -2.98 14.69
C PHE A 90 -7.53 -4.17 15.09
N ASN A 91 -7.14 -4.25 16.37
CA ASN A 91 -6.26 -5.32 16.85
C ASN A 91 -6.79 -6.02 18.12
N LYS A 92 -8.12 -5.98 18.34
CA LYS A 92 -8.76 -6.53 19.54
C LYS A 92 -9.33 -7.94 19.36
N TRP A 93 -9.52 -8.39 18.12
CA TRP A 93 -10.32 -9.60 17.86
C TRP A 93 -9.52 -10.89 17.98
N VAL A 94 -8.25 -10.87 17.51
CA VAL A 94 -7.39 -12.05 17.55
C VAL A 94 -6.00 -11.64 18.03
N LYS A 95 -5.42 -12.43 18.92
CA LYS A 95 -4.05 -12.20 19.41
C LYS A 95 -3.05 -12.22 18.27
N ASN A 96 -2.17 -11.24 18.21
CA ASN A 96 -1.12 -11.07 17.20
C ASN A 96 -1.65 -10.85 15.76
N VAL A 97 -2.93 -10.46 15.62
CA VAL A 97 -3.52 -10.16 14.31
C VAL A 97 -4.09 -8.75 14.30
N ASP A 98 -3.70 -7.96 13.32
CA ASP A 98 -4.26 -6.66 13.02
C ASP A 98 -5.13 -6.74 11.77
N PHE A 99 -6.29 -6.08 11.83
CA PHE A 99 -7.16 -5.84 10.68
C PHE A 99 -7.14 -4.35 10.37
N THR A 100 -6.75 -3.99 9.16
CA THR A 100 -6.62 -2.60 8.73
C THR A 100 -7.51 -2.35 7.53
N ALA A 101 -8.34 -1.32 7.60
CA ALA A 101 -9.11 -0.81 6.47
C ALA A 101 -8.61 0.58 6.10
N THR A 102 -8.32 0.82 4.83
CA THR A 102 -7.87 2.11 4.33
C THR A 102 -8.61 2.48 3.06
N VAL A 103 -8.75 3.80 2.86
CA VAL A 103 -9.18 4.41 1.60
C VAL A 103 -8.20 5.48 1.21
N GLY A 104 -8.00 5.69 -0.08
CA GLY A 104 -7.03 6.66 -0.54
C GLY A 104 -7.16 6.98 -2.01
N GLY A 105 -6.22 7.79 -2.46
CA GLY A 105 -6.11 8.17 -3.85
C GLY A 105 -4.72 8.69 -4.17
N GLY A 106 -4.45 8.82 -5.44
CA GLY A 106 -3.14 9.23 -5.90
C GLY A 106 -3.02 9.32 -7.39
N MET A 107 -1.79 9.20 -7.85
CA MET A 107 -1.42 9.26 -9.25
C MET A 107 -0.97 7.88 -9.74
N LEU A 108 -1.40 7.55 -10.93
CA LEU A 108 -1.01 6.34 -11.64
C LEU A 108 -0.44 6.76 -13.00
N SER A 109 0.68 6.17 -13.38
CA SER A 109 1.28 6.36 -14.70
C SER A 109 1.55 5.01 -15.35
N ARG A 110 1.15 4.88 -16.60
CA ARG A 110 1.46 3.72 -17.44
C ARG A 110 1.66 4.18 -18.88
N HIS A 111 2.76 3.78 -19.53
CA HIS A 111 3.10 4.20 -20.91
C HIS A 111 3.12 5.72 -21.11
N GLY A 112 3.54 6.49 -20.10
CA GLY A 112 3.49 7.95 -20.18
C GLY A 112 2.10 8.57 -20.08
N LEU A 113 1.05 7.75 -19.97
CA LEU A 113 -0.30 8.20 -19.66
C LEU A 113 -0.48 8.24 -18.15
N GLY A 114 -0.64 9.43 -17.61
CA GLY A 114 -0.90 9.66 -16.19
C GLY A 114 -2.38 9.89 -15.92
N GLY A 115 -2.84 9.46 -14.74
CA GLY A 115 -4.21 9.71 -14.29
C GLY A 115 -4.33 9.67 -12.77
N LEU A 116 -5.44 10.18 -12.28
CA LEU A 116 -5.81 10.04 -10.87
C LEU A 116 -6.49 8.69 -10.66
N HIS A 117 -6.26 8.09 -9.50
CA HIS A 117 -6.95 6.88 -9.08
C HIS A 117 -7.43 6.99 -7.64
N THR A 118 -8.41 6.18 -7.29
CA THR A 118 -8.85 5.97 -5.91
C THR A 118 -8.76 4.49 -5.57
N GLN A 119 -8.52 4.18 -4.31
CA GLN A 119 -8.43 2.80 -3.85
C GLN A 119 -9.03 2.62 -2.46
N ALA A 120 -9.43 1.37 -2.19
CA ALA A 120 -9.80 0.89 -0.87
C ALA A 120 -9.07 -0.43 -0.60
N ASN A 121 -8.53 -0.58 0.61
CA ASN A 121 -7.75 -1.73 1.00
C ASN A 121 -8.28 -2.35 2.29
N LEU A 122 -8.25 -3.67 2.34
CA LEU A 122 -8.50 -4.47 3.55
C LEU A 122 -7.28 -5.35 3.79
N GLN A 123 -6.50 -5.04 4.81
CA GLN A 123 -5.27 -5.74 5.16
C GLN A 123 -5.45 -6.54 6.45
N THR A 124 -5.03 -7.79 6.42
CA THR A 124 -4.88 -8.64 7.61
C THR A 124 -3.41 -8.91 7.83
N THR A 125 -2.87 -8.55 9.00
CA THR A 125 -1.47 -8.73 9.37
C THR A 125 -1.38 -9.70 10.54
N TRP A 126 -0.61 -10.77 10.39
CA TRP A 126 -0.27 -11.70 11.47
C TRP A 126 1.18 -11.49 11.90
N TYR A 127 1.40 -11.15 13.18
CA TYR A 127 2.72 -10.92 13.76
C TYR A 127 3.30 -12.21 14.36
N PHE A 128 4.40 -12.69 13.80
CA PHE A 128 5.15 -13.82 14.32
C PHE A 128 6.29 -13.40 15.26
N THR A 129 6.67 -12.10 15.25
CA THR A 129 7.53 -11.48 16.26
C THR A 129 6.91 -10.16 16.74
N LYS A 130 7.52 -9.54 17.77
CA LYS A 130 7.08 -8.21 18.27
C LYS A 130 7.25 -7.08 17.24
N GLY A 131 8.02 -7.30 16.19
CA GLY A 131 8.35 -6.26 15.21
C GLY A 131 8.11 -6.64 13.75
N ILE A 132 7.78 -7.91 13.45
CA ILE A 132 7.64 -8.37 12.08
C ILE A 132 6.37 -9.20 11.93
N GLY A 133 5.58 -8.88 10.92
CA GLY A 133 4.36 -9.58 10.55
C GLY A 133 4.30 -9.89 9.06
N LEU A 134 3.61 -10.96 8.73
CA LEU A 134 3.17 -11.28 7.37
C LEU A 134 1.78 -10.69 7.16
N PHE A 135 1.51 -10.11 6.00
CA PHE A 135 0.17 -9.60 5.70
C PHE A 135 -0.36 -10.05 4.34
N LEU A 136 -1.68 -10.08 4.29
CA LEU A 136 -2.47 -10.16 3.08
C LEU A 136 -3.26 -8.86 2.94
N ASP A 137 -3.23 -8.24 1.78
CA ASP A 137 -3.95 -7.00 1.48
C ASP A 137 -4.84 -7.20 0.25
N SER A 138 -6.13 -7.00 0.40
CA SER A 138 -7.12 -6.98 -0.67
C SER A 138 -7.35 -5.55 -1.10
N GLU A 139 -6.94 -5.22 -2.30
CA GLU A 139 -7.02 -3.87 -2.86
C GLU A 139 -8.08 -3.81 -3.97
N PHE A 140 -8.97 -2.83 -3.85
CA PHE A 140 -9.90 -2.41 -4.89
C PHE A 140 -9.45 -1.06 -5.40
N VAL A 141 -9.10 -0.95 -6.67
CA VAL A 141 -8.59 0.27 -7.27
C VAL A 141 -9.43 0.66 -8.48
N GLN A 142 -9.85 1.92 -8.52
CA GLN A 142 -10.43 2.50 -9.72
C GLN A 142 -9.30 2.81 -10.70
N ARG A 143 -9.30 2.11 -11.82
CA ARG A 143 -8.24 2.17 -12.81
C ARG A 143 -8.67 3.00 -14.01
N VAL A 144 -7.99 4.14 -14.19
CA VAL A 144 -8.23 5.04 -15.33
C VAL A 144 -7.39 4.71 -16.57
N ASP A 145 -6.35 3.87 -16.38
CA ASP A 145 -5.48 3.38 -17.47
C ASP A 145 -6.11 2.24 -18.29
N LEU A 146 -7.31 1.79 -17.91
CA LEU A 146 -8.00 0.67 -18.52
C LEU A 146 -9.33 1.11 -19.15
N PRO A 147 -9.48 1.05 -20.47
CA PRO A 147 -10.66 1.57 -21.16
C PRO A 147 -11.97 0.79 -20.89
N LYS A 148 -11.90 -0.41 -20.32
CA LYS A 148 -13.08 -1.29 -20.12
C LYS A 148 -13.37 -1.71 -18.68
N LYS A 149 -12.51 -1.38 -17.70
CA LYS A 149 -12.71 -1.77 -16.30
C LYS A 149 -12.52 -0.58 -15.38
N PHE A 150 -13.62 -0.12 -14.77
CA PHE A 150 -13.56 0.97 -13.77
C PHE A 150 -12.91 0.55 -12.48
N VAL A 151 -13.05 -0.71 -12.06
CA VAL A 151 -12.51 -1.22 -10.79
C VAL A 151 -11.67 -2.45 -11.06
N GLY A 152 -10.41 -2.39 -10.62
CA GLY A 152 -9.49 -3.52 -10.55
C GLY A 152 -9.48 -4.11 -9.15
N TYR A 153 -9.23 -5.40 -9.04
CA TYR A 153 -8.96 -6.10 -7.80
C TYR A 153 -7.53 -6.65 -7.82
N SER A 154 -6.81 -6.49 -6.72
CA SER A 154 -5.48 -7.01 -6.51
C SER A 154 -5.37 -7.61 -5.12
N GLY A 155 -4.76 -8.78 -5.02
CA GLY A 155 -4.39 -9.40 -3.76
C GLY A 155 -2.88 -9.28 -3.57
N LYS A 156 -2.43 -8.62 -2.52
CA LYS A 156 -1.00 -8.46 -2.21
C LYS A 156 -0.61 -9.32 -1.02
N VAL A 157 0.60 -9.86 -1.06
CA VAL A 157 1.24 -10.54 0.06
C VAL A 157 2.53 -9.81 0.41
N GLY A 158 2.83 -9.65 1.70
CA GLY A 158 4.00 -8.88 2.07
C GLY A 158 4.40 -8.99 3.54
N LEU A 159 5.48 -8.28 3.87
CA LEU A 159 6.02 -8.16 5.20
C LEU A 159 5.79 -6.75 5.75
N LYS A 160 5.35 -6.69 7.01
CA LYS A 160 5.21 -5.46 7.79
C LYS A 160 6.26 -5.45 8.89
N ILE A 161 7.07 -4.39 8.93
CA ILE A 161 8.15 -4.19 9.88
C ILE A 161 7.80 -2.99 10.75
N LEU A 162 7.65 -3.21 12.06
CA LEU A 162 7.39 -2.13 13.02
C LEU A 162 8.71 -1.46 13.36
N LEU A 163 8.79 -0.16 13.10
CA LEU A 163 9.89 0.69 13.54
C LEU A 163 9.43 1.38 14.83
N ARG A 164 10.27 1.34 15.85
CA ARG A 164 9.99 2.02 17.12
C ARG A 164 10.25 3.52 17.02
#